data_ac61c9aa95de302e9833e29c988ec9ce
#
_entry.id   ac61c9aa95de302e9833e29c988ec9ce
#
_cell.length_a   1.000
_cell.length_b   1.000
_cell.length_c   1.000
_cell.angle_alpha   90.00
_cell.angle_beta   90.00
_cell.angle_gamma   90.00
#
_symmetry.space_group_name_H-M   'P 1'
#
loop_
_entity.id
_entity.type
_entity.pdbx_description
1 polymer ?
#
loop_
_entity_poly.entity_id
_entity_poly.type
_entity_poly.pdbx_seq_one_letter_code
_entity_poly.pdbx_strand_id
1 'polypeptide(L)'
;MTIPTTPSFRLDGKRALVTGAGRGIGLAAAAALAQAGAQVTLAARTASEIEEVAAAIGQAASAAVLDVSDLGAVSAFFTDREPFHVLVNNAGTNRPKPVWEVSEADYDAVLDLNLKSAFFVAQACVKRMMETGTQGSLIHMGSQMGHVGGPNRSLYCASKWALEGMNKALALDLAAHGIRSNTIAPTFIETPLTRPMFEDEEFRAAVLARIKLGRIGRIEDLMGAVVFLASDASALMTGTSLVVDGGWTAD
;
A
#
# COMPACT_ATOMS: atom_id res chain seq x y z
N MET A 1 -41.14 -7.35 -3.69
CA MET A 1 -39.79 -7.92 -3.51
C MET A 1 -38.78 -6.93 -4.05
N THR A 2 -37.84 -6.43 -3.24
CA THR A 2 -36.81 -5.49 -3.68
C THR A 2 -35.54 -6.31 -3.97
N ILE A 3 -35.02 -6.18 -5.21
CA ILE A 3 -33.76 -6.83 -5.58
C ILE A 3 -32.61 -5.94 -5.11
N PRO A 4 -31.63 -6.46 -4.32
CA PRO A 4 -30.47 -5.69 -3.92
C PRO A 4 -29.60 -5.35 -5.13
N THR A 5 -28.92 -4.20 -5.06
CA THR A 5 -27.97 -3.77 -6.08
C THR A 5 -26.53 -3.87 -5.53
N THR A 6 -25.59 -4.20 -6.42
CA THR A 6 -24.16 -4.25 -6.07
C THR A 6 -23.70 -2.87 -5.62
N PRO A 7 -23.00 -2.74 -4.47
CA PRO A 7 -22.39 -1.48 -4.07
C PRO A 7 -21.39 -0.95 -5.11
N SER A 8 -21.25 0.37 -5.15
CA SER A 8 -20.42 1.04 -6.16
C SER A 8 -18.93 0.78 -5.96
N PHE A 9 -18.20 0.56 -7.04
CA PHE A 9 -16.75 0.61 -7.12
C PHE A 9 -16.23 2.00 -7.50
N ARG A 10 -17.13 2.96 -7.76
CA ARG A 10 -16.75 4.33 -8.13
C ARG A 10 -16.31 5.13 -6.90
N LEU A 11 -15.36 6.02 -7.15
CA LEU A 11 -14.75 6.90 -6.14
C LEU A 11 -14.95 8.38 -6.45
N ASP A 12 -16.03 8.70 -7.17
CA ASP A 12 -16.35 10.08 -7.54
C ASP A 12 -16.50 10.96 -6.29
N GLY A 13 -15.84 12.12 -6.29
CA GLY A 13 -15.82 13.04 -5.15
C GLY A 13 -14.89 12.60 -3.98
N LYS A 14 -14.23 11.44 -4.07
CA LYS A 14 -13.27 11.02 -3.06
C LYS A 14 -11.88 11.58 -3.34
N ARG A 15 -11.16 11.95 -2.28
CA ARG A 15 -9.74 12.33 -2.32
C ARG A 15 -8.90 11.17 -1.80
N ALA A 16 -7.87 10.82 -2.53
CA ALA A 16 -6.96 9.72 -2.18
C ALA A 16 -5.52 10.21 -2.05
N LEU A 17 -4.78 9.66 -1.11
CA LEU A 17 -3.33 9.82 -0.97
C LEU A 17 -2.65 8.48 -1.22
N VAL A 18 -1.63 8.47 -2.07
CA VAL A 18 -0.78 7.29 -2.29
C VAL A 18 0.67 7.64 -1.98
N THR A 19 1.29 6.94 -1.02
CA THR A 19 2.71 7.11 -0.70
C THR A 19 3.59 6.20 -1.54
N GLY A 20 4.80 6.64 -1.90
CA GLY A 20 5.68 5.91 -2.81
C GLY A 20 5.08 5.76 -4.22
N ALA A 21 4.37 6.79 -4.70
CA ALA A 21 3.56 6.74 -5.90
C ALA A 21 4.31 6.99 -7.22
N GLY A 22 5.63 7.27 -7.19
CA GLY A 22 6.39 7.61 -8.41
C GLY A 22 6.63 6.44 -9.35
N ARG A 23 6.47 5.19 -8.92
CA ARG A 23 6.70 3.99 -9.74
C ARG A 23 6.06 2.73 -9.17
N GLY A 24 6.09 1.64 -9.94
CA GLY A 24 5.68 0.30 -9.49
C GLY A 24 4.25 0.24 -8.96
N ILE A 25 4.08 -0.40 -7.80
CA ILE A 25 2.75 -0.65 -7.20
C ILE A 25 2.06 0.66 -6.82
N GLY A 26 2.81 1.66 -6.30
CA GLY A 26 2.23 2.95 -5.93
C GLY A 26 1.69 3.73 -7.13
N LEU A 27 2.40 3.72 -8.27
CA LEU A 27 1.92 4.28 -9.54
C LEU A 27 0.62 3.59 -9.97
N ALA A 28 0.59 2.25 -9.96
CA ALA A 28 -0.59 1.48 -10.35
C ALA A 28 -1.79 1.76 -9.44
N ALA A 29 -1.55 1.86 -8.13
CA ALA A 29 -2.58 2.22 -7.16
C ALA A 29 -3.16 3.62 -7.43
N ALA A 30 -2.30 4.61 -7.70
CA ALA A 30 -2.72 5.97 -8.03
C ALA A 30 -3.55 6.00 -9.34
N ALA A 31 -3.08 5.31 -10.39
CA ALA A 31 -3.81 5.22 -11.65
C ALA A 31 -5.18 4.53 -11.48
N ALA A 32 -5.24 3.44 -10.69
CA ALA A 32 -6.49 2.72 -10.43
C ALA A 32 -7.53 3.60 -9.73
N LEU A 33 -7.10 4.33 -8.68
CA LEU A 33 -7.99 5.23 -7.94
C LEU A 33 -8.49 6.39 -8.81
N ALA A 34 -7.62 6.98 -9.63
CA ALA A 34 -7.99 8.04 -10.56
C ALA A 34 -8.99 7.54 -11.63
N GLN A 35 -8.76 6.36 -12.22
CA GLN A 35 -9.66 5.73 -13.18
C GLN A 35 -11.03 5.39 -12.56
N ALA A 36 -11.06 5.10 -11.26
CA ALA A 36 -12.30 4.90 -10.52
C ALA A 36 -13.04 6.21 -10.17
N GLY A 37 -12.43 7.39 -10.40
CA GLY A 37 -13.05 8.71 -10.22
C GLY A 37 -12.51 9.52 -9.05
N ALA A 38 -11.50 9.04 -8.32
CA ALA A 38 -10.91 9.79 -7.21
C ALA A 38 -9.98 10.93 -7.70
N GLN A 39 -9.89 12.00 -6.89
CA GLN A 39 -8.79 12.97 -6.96
C GLN A 39 -7.61 12.42 -6.17
N VAL A 40 -6.47 12.17 -6.82
CA VAL A 40 -5.34 11.46 -6.24
C VAL A 40 -4.16 12.39 -6.01
N THR A 41 -3.65 12.42 -4.79
CA THR A 41 -2.36 13.04 -4.46
C THR A 41 -1.28 11.96 -4.45
N LEU A 42 -0.29 12.10 -5.32
CA LEU A 42 0.87 11.23 -5.39
C LEU A 42 1.97 11.78 -4.50
N ALA A 43 2.37 11.03 -3.48
CA ALA A 43 3.43 11.45 -2.56
C ALA A 43 4.66 10.56 -2.70
N ALA A 44 5.83 11.17 -2.94
CA ALA A 44 7.14 10.52 -2.88
C ALA A 44 8.25 11.58 -2.72
N ARG A 45 9.49 11.12 -2.52
CA ARG A 45 10.67 11.99 -2.35
C ARG A 45 11.15 12.64 -3.64
N THR A 46 10.99 11.94 -4.76
CA THR A 46 11.51 12.36 -6.07
C THR A 46 10.42 13.13 -6.82
N ALA A 47 10.56 14.46 -6.89
CA ALA A 47 9.59 15.33 -7.53
C ALA A 47 9.32 14.92 -8.98
N SER A 48 10.38 14.72 -9.79
CA SER A 48 10.25 14.41 -11.22
C SER A 48 9.45 13.12 -11.47
N GLU A 49 9.63 12.06 -10.64
CA GLU A 49 8.87 10.81 -10.81
C GLU A 49 7.36 11.01 -10.59
N ILE A 50 6.98 11.73 -9.52
CA ILE A 50 5.55 11.95 -9.21
C ILE A 50 4.89 12.97 -10.13
N GLU A 51 5.63 13.95 -10.61
CA GLU A 51 5.15 14.94 -11.57
C GLU A 51 4.88 14.28 -12.94
N GLU A 52 5.79 13.40 -13.41
CA GLU A 52 5.59 12.62 -14.62
C GLU A 52 4.35 11.74 -14.53
N VAL A 53 4.20 11.01 -13.42
CA VAL A 53 3.02 10.15 -13.20
C VAL A 53 1.74 10.98 -13.10
N ALA A 54 1.76 12.12 -12.38
CA ALA A 54 0.60 12.99 -12.27
C ALA A 54 0.19 13.55 -13.63
N ALA A 55 1.17 13.99 -14.45
CA ALA A 55 0.91 14.45 -15.80
C ALA A 55 0.31 13.36 -16.70
N ALA A 56 0.79 12.11 -16.58
CA ALA A 56 0.26 10.98 -17.33
C ALA A 56 -1.17 10.60 -16.91
N ILE A 57 -1.53 10.72 -15.64
CA ILE A 57 -2.91 10.49 -15.15
C ILE A 57 -3.81 11.67 -15.56
N GLY A 58 -3.30 12.89 -15.58
CA GLY A 58 -4.03 14.10 -15.96
C GLY A 58 -4.71 14.80 -14.79
N GLN A 59 -5.85 15.47 -15.05
CA GLN A 59 -6.52 16.37 -14.09
C GLN A 59 -6.96 15.71 -12.78
N ALA A 60 -7.08 14.40 -12.74
CA ALA A 60 -7.44 13.66 -11.54
C ALA A 60 -6.27 13.44 -10.56
N ALA A 61 -5.06 13.91 -10.89
CA ALA A 61 -3.86 13.67 -10.11
C ALA A 61 -3.09 14.95 -9.80
N SER A 62 -2.44 14.98 -8.64
CA SER A 62 -1.49 16.01 -8.23
C SER A 62 -0.27 15.41 -7.56
N ALA A 63 0.90 16.02 -7.76
CA ALA A 63 2.14 15.59 -7.13
C ALA A 63 2.38 16.37 -5.81
N ALA A 64 2.92 15.66 -4.81
CA ALA A 64 3.34 16.27 -3.54
C ALA A 64 4.65 15.64 -3.05
N VAL A 65 5.71 16.42 -2.97
CA VAL A 65 6.99 15.94 -2.44
C VAL A 65 6.83 15.68 -0.95
N LEU A 66 7.07 14.45 -0.52
CA LEU A 66 6.98 14.03 0.87
C LEU A 66 7.94 12.86 1.14
N ASP A 67 8.89 13.07 2.04
CA ASP A 67 9.61 11.97 2.66
C ASP A 67 8.82 11.45 3.87
N VAL A 68 8.24 10.26 3.74
CA VAL A 68 7.44 9.66 4.82
C VAL A 68 8.27 9.23 6.02
N SER A 69 9.59 9.20 5.92
CA SER A 69 10.50 8.94 7.05
C SER A 69 10.77 10.19 7.89
N ASP A 70 10.52 11.39 7.35
CA ASP A 70 10.52 12.65 8.10
C ASP A 70 9.15 12.88 8.74
N LEU A 71 9.03 12.54 10.01
CA LEU A 71 7.76 12.63 10.75
C LEU A 71 7.30 14.08 10.94
N GLY A 72 8.23 15.05 10.95
CA GLY A 72 7.91 16.47 10.98
C GLY A 72 7.25 16.91 9.67
N ALA A 73 7.83 16.50 8.54
CA ALA A 73 7.25 16.74 7.22
C ALA A 73 5.89 16.04 7.05
N VAL A 74 5.74 14.81 7.56
CA VAL A 74 4.45 14.11 7.57
C VAL A 74 3.40 14.90 8.34
N SER A 75 3.71 15.35 9.56
CA SER A 75 2.77 16.14 10.38
C SER A 75 2.37 17.43 9.65
N ALA A 76 3.33 18.18 9.14
CA ALA A 76 3.09 19.43 8.40
C ALA A 76 2.26 19.19 7.14
N PHE A 77 2.47 18.06 6.44
CA PHE A 77 1.74 17.72 5.21
C PHE A 77 0.23 17.61 5.43
N PHE A 78 -0.21 17.11 6.59
CA PHE A 78 -1.64 16.95 6.89
C PHE A 78 -2.25 18.17 7.58
N THR A 79 -1.45 19.12 8.08
CA THR A 79 -1.95 20.34 8.74
C THR A 79 -2.73 21.19 7.74
N ASP A 80 -3.92 21.60 8.12
CA ASP A 80 -4.84 22.44 7.34
C ASP A 80 -5.22 21.92 5.93
N ARG A 81 -4.81 20.70 5.60
CA ARG A 81 -5.16 20.06 4.34
C ARG A 81 -6.57 19.47 4.42
N GLU A 82 -7.30 19.56 3.32
CA GLU A 82 -8.55 18.82 3.17
C GLU A 82 -8.36 17.33 3.43
N PRO A 83 -9.24 16.65 4.20
CA PRO A 83 -9.06 15.26 4.57
C PRO A 83 -9.11 14.34 3.36
N PHE A 84 -8.30 13.33 3.37
CA PHE A 84 -8.39 12.23 2.41
C PHE A 84 -9.49 11.24 2.83
N HIS A 85 -10.16 10.64 1.85
CA HIS A 85 -11.10 9.53 2.06
C HIS A 85 -10.41 8.17 1.92
N VAL A 86 -9.28 8.14 1.19
CA VAL A 86 -8.51 6.94 0.95
C VAL A 86 -7.02 7.24 1.19
N LEU A 87 -6.37 6.39 1.97
CA LEU A 87 -4.91 6.35 2.09
C LEU A 87 -4.40 5.02 1.57
N VAL A 88 -3.52 5.03 0.56
CA VAL A 88 -2.71 3.88 0.18
C VAL A 88 -1.30 4.07 0.74
N ASN A 89 -1.02 3.37 1.82
CA ASN A 89 0.26 3.40 2.51
C ASN A 89 1.20 2.38 1.88
N ASN A 90 1.90 2.79 0.81
CA ASN A 90 2.65 1.90 -0.06
C ASN A 90 4.17 2.10 0.01
N ALA A 91 4.66 3.24 0.47
CA ALA A 91 6.11 3.45 0.59
C ALA A 91 6.79 2.33 1.38
N GLY A 92 7.84 1.75 0.85
CA GLY A 92 8.53 0.64 1.47
C GLY A 92 9.80 0.22 0.73
N THR A 93 10.60 -0.60 1.41
CA THR A 93 11.87 -1.12 0.89
C THR A 93 12.14 -2.54 1.38
N ASN A 94 13.14 -3.17 0.79
CA ASN A 94 13.65 -4.46 1.21
C ASN A 94 15.17 -4.48 1.08
N ARG A 95 15.86 -5.09 2.05
CA ARG A 95 17.31 -5.33 2.07
C ARG A 95 17.56 -6.81 2.34
N PRO A 96 17.47 -7.66 1.29
CA PRO A 96 17.63 -9.11 1.45
C PRO A 96 19.06 -9.45 1.81
N LYS A 97 19.24 -10.11 2.98
CA LYS A 97 20.52 -10.61 3.48
C LYS A 97 20.30 -11.85 4.37
N PRO A 98 21.27 -12.77 4.44
CA PRO A 98 21.30 -13.76 5.51
C PRO A 98 21.27 -13.06 6.88
N VAL A 99 20.62 -13.66 7.87
CA VAL A 99 20.40 -12.99 9.17
C VAL A 99 21.71 -12.60 9.87
N TRP A 100 22.78 -13.36 9.69
CA TRP A 100 24.10 -13.07 10.26
C TRP A 100 24.89 -11.96 9.56
N GLU A 101 24.40 -11.44 8.43
CA GLU A 101 24.97 -10.30 7.68
C GLU A 101 24.14 -9.01 7.82
N VAL A 102 23.02 -9.10 8.50
CA VAL A 102 22.14 -7.95 8.71
C VAL A 102 22.81 -6.97 9.67
N SER A 103 22.99 -5.72 9.24
CA SER A 103 23.47 -4.63 10.07
C SER A 103 22.33 -3.86 10.75
N GLU A 104 22.65 -3.09 11.81
CA GLU A 104 21.73 -2.16 12.44
C GLU A 104 21.16 -1.14 11.41
N ALA A 105 22.00 -0.63 10.52
CA ALA A 105 21.57 0.27 9.45
C ALA A 105 20.60 -0.37 8.45
N ASP A 106 20.68 -1.69 8.23
CA ASP A 106 19.68 -2.41 7.43
C ASP A 106 18.37 -2.54 8.19
N TYR A 107 18.45 -2.82 9.50
CA TYR A 107 17.29 -2.89 10.40
C TYR A 107 16.53 -1.56 10.40
N ASP A 108 17.20 -0.46 10.71
CA ASP A 108 16.60 0.87 10.77
C ASP A 108 15.98 1.26 9.42
N ALA A 109 16.71 1.07 8.32
CA ALA A 109 16.20 1.42 7.00
C ALA A 109 14.93 0.66 6.60
N VAL A 110 14.81 -0.63 6.98
CA VAL A 110 13.63 -1.44 6.65
C VAL A 110 12.49 -1.14 7.61
N LEU A 111 12.73 -1.13 8.92
CA LEU A 111 11.66 -0.94 9.90
C LEU A 111 11.16 0.51 9.92
N ASP A 112 12.04 1.50 9.82
CA ASP A 112 11.65 2.91 9.79
C ASP A 112 10.77 3.22 8.57
N LEU A 113 11.13 2.69 7.38
CA LEU A 113 10.34 2.97 6.20
C LEU A 113 9.08 2.10 6.10
N ASN A 114 9.14 0.78 6.40
CA ASN A 114 8.02 -0.11 6.16
C ASN A 114 6.96 -0.07 7.27
N LEU A 115 7.36 0.22 8.52
CA LEU A 115 6.49 0.16 9.68
C LEU A 115 6.30 1.51 10.35
N LYS A 116 7.37 2.15 10.80
CA LYS A 116 7.29 3.42 11.53
C LYS A 116 6.66 4.52 10.67
N SER A 117 7.13 4.71 9.43
CA SER A 117 6.53 5.71 8.54
C SER A 117 5.06 5.37 8.22
N ALA A 118 4.76 4.09 7.98
CA ALA A 118 3.39 3.64 7.71
C ALA A 118 2.44 3.96 8.86
N PHE A 119 2.90 3.74 10.10
CA PHE A 119 2.14 4.07 11.31
C PHE A 119 1.85 5.57 11.41
N PHE A 120 2.88 6.42 11.30
CA PHE A 120 2.71 7.85 11.51
C PHE A 120 1.99 8.56 10.36
N VAL A 121 2.14 8.09 9.12
CA VAL A 121 1.32 8.57 7.99
C VAL A 121 -0.15 8.20 8.21
N ALA A 122 -0.45 6.96 8.63
CA ALA A 122 -1.82 6.55 8.96
C ALA A 122 -2.37 7.40 10.12
N GLN A 123 -1.60 7.59 11.20
CA GLN A 123 -2.01 8.40 12.35
C GLN A 123 -2.35 9.85 11.94
N ALA A 124 -1.49 10.49 11.16
CA ALA A 124 -1.71 11.88 10.72
C ALA A 124 -2.96 11.98 9.82
N CYS A 125 -3.13 11.03 8.89
CA CYS A 125 -4.32 10.95 8.03
C CYS A 125 -5.60 10.75 8.86
N VAL A 126 -5.59 9.83 9.81
CA VAL A 126 -6.74 9.52 10.68
C VAL A 126 -7.10 10.71 11.58
N LYS A 127 -6.13 11.36 12.19
CA LYS A 127 -6.39 12.58 12.98
C LYS A 127 -7.17 13.60 12.15
N ARG A 128 -6.73 13.84 10.92
CA ARG A 128 -7.42 14.79 10.03
C ARG A 128 -8.81 14.31 9.60
N MET A 129 -9.00 13.00 9.36
CA MET A 129 -10.33 12.42 9.12
C MET A 129 -11.26 12.63 10.31
N MET A 130 -10.79 12.36 11.53
CA MET A 130 -11.59 12.49 12.76
C MET A 130 -11.97 13.94 13.05
N GLU A 131 -11.03 14.89 12.92
CA GLU A 131 -11.27 16.33 13.11
C GLU A 131 -12.40 16.86 12.22
N THR A 132 -12.55 16.28 11.03
CA THR A 132 -13.54 16.73 10.02
C THR A 132 -14.77 15.83 9.93
N GLY A 133 -14.84 14.75 10.72
CA GLY A 133 -15.91 13.76 10.62
C GLY A 133 -15.88 12.95 9.31
N THR A 134 -14.75 12.90 8.61
CA THR A 134 -14.62 12.21 7.32
C THR A 134 -14.44 10.70 7.55
N GLN A 135 -15.32 9.90 6.98
CA GLN A 135 -15.15 8.44 6.92
C GLN A 135 -14.21 8.05 5.78
N GLY A 136 -13.55 6.89 5.88
CA GLY A 136 -12.59 6.50 4.85
C GLY A 136 -12.04 5.09 4.92
N SER A 137 -11.03 4.84 4.08
CA SER A 137 -10.35 3.56 3.98
C SER A 137 -8.83 3.73 3.97
N LEU A 138 -8.17 3.08 4.93
CA LEU A 138 -6.73 2.91 4.95
C LEU A 138 -6.39 1.57 4.29
N ILE A 139 -5.49 1.61 3.31
CA ILE A 139 -5.01 0.43 2.59
C ILE A 139 -3.49 0.39 2.77
N HIS A 140 -3.01 -0.60 3.52
CA HIS A 140 -1.57 -0.78 3.73
C HIS A 140 -1.03 -1.80 2.74
N MET A 141 0.06 -1.48 2.06
CA MET A 141 0.71 -2.43 1.16
C MET A 141 1.54 -3.42 1.96
N GLY A 142 0.92 -4.55 2.28
CA GLY A 142 1.52 -5.70 2.95
C GLY A 142 2.44 -6.51 2.03
N SER A 143 2.43 -7.81 2.22
CA SER A 143 3.10 -8.81 1.37
C SER A 143 2.62 -10.19 1.80
N GLN A 144 2.67 -11.21 0.92
CA GLN A 144 2.55 -12.60 1.36
C GLN A 144 3.60 -12.95 2.44
N MET A 145 4.73 -12.21 2.48
CA MET A 145 5.75 -12.33 3.55
C MET A 145 5.29 -11.78 4.91
N GLY A 146 4.10 -11.21 5.01
CA GLY A 146 3.38 -10.94 6.26
C GLY A 146 2.57 -12.14 6.75
N HIS A 147 2.57 -13.27 6.03
CA HIS A 147 1.84 -14.51 6.35
C HIS A 147 2.75 -15.74 6.34
N VAL A 148 3.88 -15.68 5.63
CA VAL A 148 4.87 -16.77 5.54
C VAL A 148 6.28 -16.20 5.65
N GLY A 149 7.27 -17.08 5.92
CA GLY A 149 8.68 -16.72 5.90
C GLY A 149 9.31 -16.80 4.51
N GLY A 150 10.50 -16.21 4.36
CA GLY A 150 11.32 -16.35 3.17
C GLY A 150 12.81 -16.28 3.48
N PRO A 151 13.66 -17.02 2.74
CA PRO A 151 15.11 -16.95 2.90
C PRO A 151 15.62 -15.52 2.69
N ASN A 152 16.59 -15.10 3.51
CA ASN A 152 17.21 -13.76 3.45
C ASN A 152 16.22 -12.60 3.59
N ARG A 153 15.10 -12.81 4.29
CA ARG A 153 14.00 -11.85 4.41
C ARG A 153 13.60 -11.54 5.85
N SER A 154 14.46 -11.86 6.85
CA SER A 154 14.10 -11.72 8.26
C SER A 154 13.53 -10.34 8.61
N LEU A 155 14.20 -9.24 8.24
CA LEU A 155 13.71 -7.88 8.49
C LEU A 155 12.44 -7.56 7.71
N TYR A 156 12.41 -7.94 6.44
CA TYR A 156 11.24 -7.69 5.60
C TYR A 156 10.00 -8.42 6.12
N CYS A 157 10.14 -9.72 6.44
CA CYS A 157 9.07 -10.49 7.06
C CYS A 157 8.64 -9.85 8.38
N ALA A 158 9.58 -9.50 9.27
CA ALA A 158 9.26 -8.84 10.53
C ALA A 158 8.44 -7.56 10.31
N SER A 159 8.86 -6.69 9.37
CA SER A 159 8.13 -5.46 9.05
C SER A 159 6.72 -5.73 8.50
N LYS A 160 6.55 -6.76 7.66
CA LYS A 160 5.25 -7.06 7.05
C LYS A 160 4.30 -7.79 8.00
N TRP A 161 4.81 -8.68 8.86
CA TRP A 161 4.02 -9.25 9.97
C TRP A 161 3.57 -8.18 10.97
N ALA A 162 4.47 -7.24 11.31
CA ALA A 162 4.11 -6.11 12.19
C ALA A 162 3.03 -5.22 11.56
N LEU A 163 3.08 -5.01 10.23
CA LEU A 163 2.05 -4.25 9.50
C LEU A 163 0.68 -4.94 9.56
N GLU A 164 0.61 -6.27 9.46
CA GLU A 164 -0.64 -7.03 9.62
C GLU A 164 -1.21 -6.89 11.04
N GLY A 165 -0.35 -6.94 12.07
CA GLY A 165 -0.77 -6.71 13.45
C GLY A 165 -1.26 -5.28 13.67
N MET A 166 -0.53 -4.28 13.16
CA MET A 166 -0.93 -2.87 13.19
C MET A 166 -2.30 -2.66 12.52
N ASN A 167 -2.51 -3.26 11.35
CA ASN A 167 -3.78 -3.17 10.62
C ASN A 167 -4.97 -3.65 11.46
N LYS A 168 -4.82 -4.76 12.17
CA LYS A 168 -5.90 -5.29 13.04
C LYS A 168 -6.23 -4.34 14.19
N ALA A 169 -5.22 -3.77 14.83
CA ALA A 169 -5.41 -2.81 15.92
C ALA A 169 -6.09 -1.52 15.40
N LEU A 170 -5.61 -0.97 14.29
CA LEU A 170 -6.21 0.20 13.66
C LEU A 170 -7.68 -0.04 13.28
N ALA A 171 -8.02 -1.23 12.80
CA ALA A 171 -9.40 -1.57 12.45
C ALA A 171 -10.33 -1.51 13.66
N LEU A 172 -9.87 -1.94 14.84
CA LEU A 172 -10.63 -1.87 16.10
C LEU A 172 -10.77 -0.43 16.59
N ASP A 173 -9.68 0.32 16.61
CA ASP A 173 -9.65 1.71 17.10
C ASP A 173 -10.52 2.64 16.25
N LEU A 174 -10.60 2.39 14.94
CA LEU A 174 -11.17 3.30 13.96
C LEU A 174 -12.63 2.97 13.57
N ALA A 175 -13.13 1.79 13.91
CA ALA A 175 -14.45 1.33 13.51
C ALA A 175 -15.58 2.28 13.95
N ALA A 176 -15.52 2.83 15.17
CA ALA A 176 -16.52 3.77 15.67
C ALA A 176 -16.54 5.11 14.90
N HIS A 177 -15.48 5.41 14.14
CA HIS A 177 -15.36 6.62 13.32
C HIS A 177 -15.73 6.36 11.85
N GLY A 178 -16.17 5.14 11.49
CA GLY A 178 -16.47 4.77 10.12
C GLY A 178 -15.23 4.72 9.21
N ILE A 179 -14.03 4.54 9.80
CA ILE A 179 -12.77 4.41 9.06
C ILE A 179 -12.36 2.94 9.06
N ARG A 180 -12.16 2.38 7.88
CA ARG A 180 -11.73 0.99 7.68
C ARG A 180 -10.22 0.92 7.51
N SER A 181 -9.60 -0.16 7.95
CA SER A 181 -8.16 -0.42 7.76
C SER A 181 -7.97 -1.85 7.26
N ASN A 182 -7.31 -2.01 6.12
CA ASN A 182 -7.05 -3.31 5.51
C ASN A 182 -5.66 -3.34 4.88
N THR A 183 -5.13 -4.54 4.64
CA THR A 183 -3.91 -4.73 3.87
C THR A 183 -4.19 -5.38 2.52
N ILE A 184 -3.34 -5.10 1.53
CA ILE A 184 -3.19 -5.92 0.32
C ILE A 184 -1.84 -6.64 0.48
N ALA A 185 -1.84 -7.96 0.32
CA ALA A 185 -0.66 -8.80 0.49
C ALA A 185 -0.24 -9.45 -0.84
N PRO A 186 0.54 -8.73 -1.68
CA PRO A 186 1.00 -9.26 -2.96
C PRO A 186 2.12 -10.29 -2.79
N THR A 187 2.26 -11.18 -3.77
CA THR A 187 3.48 -11.91 -4.05
C THR A 187 4.48 -11.05 -4.82
N PHE A 188 5.42 -11.67 -5.50
CA PHE A 188 6.36 -10.99 -6.38
C PHE A 188 5.62 -10.35 -7.57
N ILE A 189 5.69 -9.03 -7.63
CA ILE A 189 5.16 -8.21 -8.72
C ILE A 189 6.34 -7.65 -9.52
N GLU A 190 6.26 -7.72 -10.84
CA GLU A 190 7.26 -7.12 -11.71
C GLU A 190 7.19 -5.59 -11.62
N THR A 191 8.26 -5.00 -11.12
CA THR A 191 8.44 -3.57 -10.92
C THR A 191 9.89 -3.19 -11.18
N PRO A 192 10.25 -1.91 -11.31
CA PRO A 192 11.66 -1.50 -11.39
C PRO A 192 12.51 -2.00 -10.21
N LEU A 193 11.91 -2.20 -9.03
CA LEU A 193 12.60 -2.72 -7.84
C LEU A 193 12.91 -4.22 -7.93
N THR A 194 12.00 -5.00 -8.49
CA THR A 194 12.08 -6.47 -8.49
C THR A 194 12.66 -7.04 -9.79
N ARG A 195 12.60 -6.30 -10.90
CA ARG A 195 13.07 -6.73 -12.21
C ARG A 195 14.52 -7.23 -12.20
N PRO A 196 15.51 -6.54 -11.57
CA PRO A 196 16.88 -7.04 -11.53
C PRO A 196 17.03 -8.39 -10.81
N MET A 197 16.14 -8.72 -9.88
CA MET A 197 16.16 -10.01 -9.16
C MET A 197 15.78 -11.19 -10.08
N PHE A 198 15.01 -10.93 -11.14
CA PHE A 198 14.56 -11.94 -12.10
C PHE A 198 15.53 -12.16 -13.25
N GLU A 199 16.64 -11.42 -13.30
CA GLU A 199 17.77 -11.68 -14.20
C GLU A 199 18.54 -12.94 -13.74
N ASP A 200 18.44 -13.28 -12.44
CA ASP A 200 18.87 -14.55 -11.89
C ASP A 200 17.82 -15.63 -12.22
N GLU A 201 18.15 -16.52 -13.15
CA GLU A 201 17.25 -17.58 -13.63
C GLU A 201 16.91 -18.60 -12.53
N GLU A 202 17.82 -18.92 -11.62
CA GLU A 202 17.59 -19.84 -10.52
C GLU A 202 16.59 -19.22 -9.52
N PHE A 203 16.81 -17.98 -9.14
CA PHE A 203 15.87 -17.23 -8.31
C PHE A 203 14.49 -17.13 -8.97
N ARG A 204 14.45 -16.79 -10.26
CA ARG A 204 13.20 -16.69 -11.01
C ARG A 204 12.43 -18.01 -11.05
N ALA A 205 13.14 -19.13 -11.31
CA ALA A 205 12.53 -20.45 -11.29
C ALA A 205 12.01 -20.84 -9.91
N ALA A 206 12.75 -20.57 -8.84
CA ALA A 206 12.34 -20.81 -7.46
C ALA A 206 11.09 -20.00 -7.07
N VAL A 207 10.97 -18.76 -7.51
CA VAL A 207 9.77 -17.92 -7.32
C VAL A 207 8.57 -18.49 -8.08
N LEU A 208 8.76 -18.84 -9.37
CA LEU A 208 7.68 -19.38 -10.22
C LEU A 208 7.15 -20.73 -9.69
N ALA A 209 8.02 -21.58 -9.14
CA ALA A 209 7.62 -22.86 -8.57
C ALA A 209 6.64 -22.70 -7.39
N ARG A 210 6.67 -21.56 -6.71
CA ARG A 210 5.77 -21.27 -5.60
C ARG A 210 4.48 -20.56 -6.02
N ILE A 211 4.47 -19.80 -7.11
CA ILE A 211 3.28 -19.12 -7.61
C ILE A 211 2.44 -20.12 -8.43
N LYS A 212 1.36 -20.64 -7.85
CA LYS A 212 0.56 -21.71 -8.47
C LYS A 212 -0.07 -21.31 -9.81
N LEU A 213 -0.35 -20.01 -10.01
CA LEU A 213 -0.80 -19.49 -11.31
C LEU A 213 0.32 -19.40 -12.36
N GLY A 214 1.57 -19.81 -12.04
CA GLY A 214 2.66 -20.04 -12.99
C GLY A 214 3.25 -18.78 -13.62
N ARG A 215 3.00 -17.59 -13.08
CA ARG A 215 3.56 -16.32 -13.57
C ARG A 215 3.88 -15.33 -12.47
N ILE A 216 4.88 -14.49 -12.70
CA ILE A 216 5.13 -13.31 -11.88
C ILE A 216 3.92 -12.36 -11.99
N GLY A 217 3.52 -11.75 -10.89
CA GLY A 217 2.45 -10.77 -10.88
C GLY A 217 2.84 -9.50 -11.63
N ARG A 218 1.86 -8.81 -12.18
CA ARG A 218 1.99 -7.49 -12.79
C ARG A 218 1.34 -6.45 -11.89
N ILE A 219 1.70 -5.19 -12.05
CA ILE A 219 1.10 -4.11 -11.25
C ILE A 219 -0.41 -4.01 -11.45
N GLU A 220 -0.91 -4.36 -12.65
CA GLU A 220 -2.33 -4.39 -12.98
C GLU A 220 -3.11 -5.43 -12.16
N ASP A 221 -2.48 -6.52 -11.73
CA ASP A 221 -3.12 -7.55 -10.91
C ASP A 221 -3.57 -7.02 -9.53
N LEU A 222 -3.00 -5.90 -9.09
CA LEU A 222 -3.32 -5.27 -7.80
C LEU A 222 -4.36 -4.13 -7.91
N MET A 223 -4.55 -3.57 -9.11
CA MET A 223 -5.39 -2.39 -9.31
C MET A 223 -6.83 -2.62 -8.86
N GLY A 224 -7.41 -3.77 -9.20
CA GLY A 224 -8.76 -4.14 -8.77
C GLY A 224 -8.91 -4.24 -7.26
N ALA A 225 -7.92 -4.81 -6.57
CA ALA A 225 -7.90 -4.92 -5.11
C ALA A 225 -7.85 -3.54 -4.43
N VAL A 226 -7.07 -2.60 -4.98
CA VAL A 226 -6.99 -1.22 -4.48
C VAL A 226 -8.34 -0.52 -4.61
N VAL A 227 -8.99 -0.57 -5.77
CA VAL A 227 -10.31 0.03 -5.99
C VAL A 227 -11.37 -0.61 -5.10
N PHE A 228 -11.36 -1.95 -4.98
CA PHE A 228 -12.28 -2.68 -4.12
C PHE A 228 -12.19 -2.22 -2.66
N LEU A 229 -10.99 -2.20 -2.08
CA LEU A 229 -10.80 -1.79 -0.68
C LEU A 229 -11.06 -0.30 -0.46
N ALA A 230 -10.85 0.54 -1.47
CA ALA A 230 -11.13 1.98 -1.40
C ALA A 230 -12.62 2.32 -1.46
N SER A 231 -13.45 1.47 -2.07
CA SER A 231 -14.85 1.74 -2.42
C SER A 231 -15.86 1.16 -1.42
N ASP A 232 -17.13 1.49 -1.63
CA ASP A 232 -18.25 0.97 -0.86
C ASP A 232 -18.49 -0.53 -1.10
N ALA A 233 -17.91 -1.11 -2.16
CA ALA A 233 -17.97 -2.54 -2.43
C ALA A 233 -17.33 -3.39 -1.30
N SER A 234 -16.46 -2.79 -0.48
CA SER A 234 -15.83 -3.41 0.69
C SER A 234 -16.28 -2.80 2.02
N ALA A 235 -17.48 -2.21 2.10
CA ALA A 235 -17.96 -1.46 3.26
C ALA A 235 -17.94 -2.24 4.59
N LEU A 236 -18.08 -3.56 4.55
CA LEU A 236 -18.03 -4.44 5.75
C LEU A 236 -16.64 -5.03 6.00
N MET A 237 -15.60 -4.64 5.24
CA MET A 237 -14.25 -5.18 5.38
C MET A 237 -13.36 -4.22 6.16
N THR A 238 -12.91 -4.64 7.33
CA THR A 238 -11.89 -3.96 8.14
C THR A 238 -11.06 -4.99 8.90
N GLY A 239 -9.78 -4.72 9.16
CA GLY A 239 -8.85 -5.62 9.86
C GLY A 239 -8.44 -6.86 9.04
N THR A 240 -8.73 -6.91 7.74
CA THR A 240 -8.43 -8.06 6.89
C THR A 240 -7.17 -7.84 6.05
N SER A 241 -6.62 -8.96 5.58
CA SER A 241 -5.56 -9.00 4.58
C SER A 241 -6.12 -9.59 3.29
N LEU A 242 -6.11 -8.82 2.21
CA LEU A 242 -6.49 -9.28 0.89
C LEU A 242 -5.25 -9.83 0.18
N VAL A 243 -5.08 -11.14 0.24
CA VAL A 243 -3.92 -11.81 -0.36
C VAL A 243 -4.09 -11.89 -1.88
N VAL A 244 -3.09 -11.40 -2.62
CA VAL A 244 -3.03 -11.39 -4.10
C VAL A 244 -1.69 -12.00 -4.52
N ASP A 245 -1.55 -13.31 -4.39
CA ASP A 245 -0.26 -13.99 -4.43
C ASP A 245 -0.18 -15.16 -5.43
N GLY A 246 -1.20 -15.34 -6.24
CA GLY A 246 -1.24 -16.42 -7.24
C GLY A 246 -1.20 -17.83 -6.62
N GLY A 247 -1.62 -17.97 -5.36
CA GLY A 247 -1.65 -19.22 -4.62
C GLY A 247 -0.34 -19.57 -3.92
N TRP A 248 0.58 -18.62 -3.73
CA TRP A 248 1.83 -18.85 -3.00
C TRP A 248 1.59 -19.34 -1.57
N THR A 249 0.64 -18.75 -0.85
CA THR A 249 0.35 -19.07 0.55
C THR A 249 -0.78 -20.09 0.73
N ALA A 250 -1.21 -20.74 -0.35
CA ALA A 250 -2.30 -21.70 -0.30
C ALA A 250 -1.87 -23.12 0.17
N ASP A 251 -0.56 -23.39 0.28
CA ASP A 251 0.05 -24.64 0.74
C ASP A 251 1.17 -24.43 1.76
#